data_299028915ccc35b269280be0f9e04aaf
#
_entry.id   299028915ccc35b269280be0f9e04aaf
#
_cell.length_a   1.000
_cell.length_b   1.000
_cell.length_c   1.000
_cell.angle_alpha   90.00
_cell.angle_beta   90.00
_cell.angle_gamma   90.00
#
_symmetry.space_group_name_H-M   'P 1'
#
loop_
_entity.id
_entity.type
_entity.pdbx_description
1 polymer ?
#
loop_
_entity_poly.entity_id
_entity_poly.type
_entity_poly.pdbx_seq_one_letter_code
_entity_poly.pdbx_strand_id
1 'polypeptide(L)'
;MNPAIALAVFPVIFIGELPDKTMMASLVMATRGKPLAVWLGAAAAFLVHVAIATTIGVALFRVLPSSVLDAVVAVMFVTGGIYALVEGTKDEEELIDKEIKSHRVVTTAFIVIFVAEWGDLTQILTANLAAHYHSGVSVAVGAVAALWAVAALAVIGGQGLLRFVNIATIRKITAAVLFLLAGIAAFQAIR
;
A
#
# COMPACT_ATOMS: atom_id res chain seq x y z
N MET A 1 -13.84 9.84 -15.17
CA MET A 1 -12.53 9.81 -14.52
C MET A 1 -12.08 11.23 -14.24
N ASN A 2 -11.72 11.55 -13.01
CA ASN A 2 -11.22 12.87 -12.62
C ASN A 2 -9.70 12.77 -12.33
N PRO A 3 -8.84 13.34 -13.15
CA PRO A 3 -7.39 13.25 -12.98
C PRO A 3 -6.88 13.93 -11.69
N ALA A 4 -7.58 14.96 -11.19
CA ALA A 4 -7.20 15.61 -9.94
C ALA A 4 -7.32 14.65 -8.74
N ILE A 5 -8.32 13.77 -8.73
CA ILE A 5 -8.47 12.74 -7.70
C ILE A 5 -7.32 11.73 -7.78
N ALA A 6 -6.97 11.25 -8.98
CA ALA A 6 -5.85 10.33 -9.15
C ALA A 6 -4.53 10.94 -8.67
N LEU A 7 -4.29 12.23 -8.99
CA LEU A 7 -3.12 12.97 -8.51
C LEU A 7 -3.11 13.17 -7.00
N ALA A 8 -4.26 13.35 -6.37
CA ALA A 8 -4.36 13.49 -4.91
C ALA A 8 -4.15 12.14 -4.19
N VAL A 9 -4.65 11.05 -4.76
CA VAL A 9 -4.54 9.69 -4.20
C VAL A 9 -3.10 9.16 -4.31
N PHE A 10 -2.41 9.45 -5.41
CA PHE A 10 -1.05 8.95 -5.66
C PHE A 10 -0.09 9.21 -4.49
N PRO A 11 0.14 10.44 -4.02
CA PRO A 11 1.11 10.70 -2.95
C PRO A 11 0.69 10.06 -1.62
N VAL A 12 -0.60 9.98 -1.33
CA VAL A 12 -1.11 9.37 -0.09
C VAL A 12 -0.77 7.89 -0.03
N ILE A 13 -1.08 7.15 -1.09
CA ILE A 13 -0.77 5.72 -1.19
C ILE A 13 0.73 5.51 -1.29
N PHE A 14 1.43 6.30 -2.11
CA PHE A 14 2.88 6.19 -2.30
C PHE A 14 3.66 6.35 -1.00
N ILE A 15 3.34 7.36 -0.19
CA ILE A 15 4.00 7.60 1.09
C ILE A 15 3.62 6.52 2.11
N GLY A 16 2.35 6.08 2.11
CA GLY A 16 1.88 5.01 2.98
C GLY A 16 2.60 3.69 2.76
N GLU A 17 2.98 3.39 1.51
CA GLU A 17 3.62 2.15 1.11
C GLU A 17 5.17 2.19 1.18
N LEU A 18 5.77 3.40 1.24
CA LEU A 18 7.23 3.55 1.06
C LEU A 18 8.10 2.78 2.06
N PRO A 19 7.78 2.50 3.34
CA PRO A 19 8.62 1.62 4.16
C PRO A 19 7.94 0.29 4.48
N ASP A 20 6.93 -0.10 3.70
CA ASP A 20 6.15 -1.27 4.05
C ASP A 20 6.85 -2.59 3.66
N LYS A 21 6.35 -3.64 4.26
CA LYS A 21 6.79 -5.04 4.10
C LYS A 21 6.85 -5.47 2.64
N THR A 22 5.88 -5.09 1.82
CA THR A 22 5.83 -5.42 0.39
C THR A 22 6.94 -4.78 -0.41
N MET A 23 7.36 -3.57 -0.08
CA MET A 23 8.55 -2.97 -0.65
C MET A 23 9.78 -3.82 -0.33
N MET A 24 9.92 -4.28 0.93
CA MET A 24 11.04 -5.13 1.37
C MET A 24 10.99 -6.52 0.71
N ALA A 25 9.81 -7.14 0.64
CA ALA A 25 9.62 -8.42 -0.04
C ALA A 25 9.98 -8.33 -1.53
N SER A 26 9.51 -7.30 -2.23
CA SER A 26 9.83 -7.04 -3.63
C SER A 26 11.34 -6.85 -3.85
N LEU A 27 11.99 -6.12 -2.95
CA LEU A 27 13.42 -5.87 -2.98
C LEU A 27 14.22 -7.17 -2.78
N VAL A 28 13.89 -7.96 -1.76
CA VAL A 28 14.57 -9.24 -1.49
C VAL A 28 14.38 -10.22 -2.66
N MET A 29 13.15 -10.34 -3.18
CA MET A 29 12.89 -11.18 -4.34
C MET A 29 13.65 -10.71 -5.59
N ALA A 30 13.76 -9.39 -5.81
CA ALA A 30 14.49 -8.83 -6.95
C ALA A 30 15.99 -9.08 -6.89
N THR A 31 16.59 -9.15 -5.70
CA THR A 31 18.02 -9.48 -5.53
C THR A 31 18.32 -10.95 -5.81
N ARG A 32 17.34 -11.83 -5.68
CA ARG A 32 17.49 -13.29 -5.88
C ARG A 32 16.93 -13.79 -7.22
N GLY A 33 16.14 -12.97 -7.93
CA GLY A 33 15.44 -13.33 -9.15
C GLY A 33 15.67 -12.34 -10.29
N LYS A 34 14.78 -12.44 -11.31
CA LYS A 34 14.74 -11.47 -12.41
C LYS A 34 13.91 -10.25 -12.00
N PRO A 35 14.51 -9.06 -11.85
CA PRO A 35 13.81 -7.87 -11.32
C PRO A 35 12.48 -7.56 -12.01
N LEU A 36 12.46 -7.61 -13.35
CA LEU A 36 11.25 -7.35 -14.12
C LEU A 36 10.15 -8.39 -13.84
N ALA A 37 10.51 -9.67 -13.66
CA ALA A 37 9.54 -10.71 -13.35
C ALA A 37 8.92 -10.53 -11.95
N VAL A 38 9.72 -10.09 -10.98
CA VAL A 38 9.24 -9.73 -9.63
C VAL A 38 8.28 -8.56 -9.73
N TRP A 39 8.66 -7.50 -10.44
CA TRP A 39 7.79 -6.33 -10.64
C TRP A 39 6.47 -6.69 -11.30
N LEU A 40 6.48 -7.53 -12.35
CA LEU A 40 5.26 -7.96 -13.02
C LEU A 40 4.32 -8.74 -12.09
N GLY A 41 4.87 -9.63 -11.25
CA GLY A 41 4.10 -10.34 -10.24
C GLY A 41 3.48 -9.42 -9.20
N ALA A 42 4.28 -8.51 -8.64
CA ALA A 42 3.80 -7.49 -7.70
C ALA A 42 2.74 -6.58 -8.33
N ALA A 43 2.99 -6.08 -9.55
CA ALA A 43 2.07 -5.21 -10.26
C ALA A 43 0.70 -5.86 -10.52
N ALA A 44 0.69 -7.16 -10.85
CA ALA A 44 -0.54 -7.92 -11.02
C ALA A 44 -1.27 -8.11 -9.67
N ALA A 45 -0.57 -8.39 -8.58
CA ALA A 45 -1.15 -8.51 -7.25
C ALA A 45 -1.80 -7.18 -6.80
N PHE A 46 -1.08 -6.08 -6.91
CA PHE A 46 -1.60 -4.75 -6.59
C PHE A 46 -2.82 -4.37 -7.44
N LEU A 47 -2.83 -4.70 -8.73
CA LEU A 47 -3.99 -4.44 -9.58
C LEU A 47 -5.25 -5.14 -9.05
N VAL A 48 -5.12 -6.41 -8.64
CA VAL A 48 -6.24 -7.17 -8.07
C VAL A 48 -6.68 -6.55 -6.74
N HIS A 49 -5.74 -6.22 -5.84
CA HIS A 49 -6.07 -5.59 -4.56
C HIS A 49 -6.79 -4.25 -4.73
N VAL A 50 -6.31 -3.39 -5.61
CA VAL A 50 -6.94 -2.09 -5.87
C VAL A 50 -8.33 -2.26 -6.49
N ALA A 51 -8.52 -3.23 -7.39
CA ALA A 51 -9.83 -3.53 -7.96
C ALA A 51 -10.82 -3.99 -6.88
N ILE A 52 -10.41 -4.86 -5.97
CA ILE A 52 -11.21 -5.30 -4.83
C ILE A 52 -11.51 -4.11 -3.90
N ALA A 53 -10.49 -3.36 -3.50
CA ALA A 53 -10.60 -2.25 -2.57
C ALA A 53 -11.54 -1.15 -3.09
N THR A 54 -11.38 -0.73 -4.34
CA THR A 54 -12.22 0.32 -4.93
C THR A 54 -13.66 -0.12 -5.15
N THR A 55 -13.87 -1.40 -5.46
CA THR A 55 -15.23 -1.97 -5.60
C THR A 55 -15.93 -2.01 -4.25
N ILE A 56 -15.25 -2.49 -3.21
CA ILE A 56 -15.77 -2.53 -1.84
C ILE A 56 -16.01 -1.09 -1.34
N GLY A 57 -15.08 -0.17 -1.57
CA GLY A 57 -15.20 1.21 -1.14
C GLY A 57 -16.42 1.91 -1.75
N VAL A 58 -16.66 1.76 -3.04
CA VAL A 58 -17.85 2.30 -3.70
C VAL A 58 -19.13 1.67 -3.18
N ALA A 59 -19.13 0.36 -2.85
CA ALA A 59 -20.27 -0.31 -2.27
C ALA A 59 -20.56 0.19 -0.84
N LEU A 60 -19.53 0.35 -0.01
CA LEU A 60 -19.65 0.86 1.37
C LEU A 60 -20.24 2.27 1.39
N PHE A 61 -19.84 3.13 0.46
CA PHE A 61 -20.37 4.49 0.35
C PHE A 61 -21.90 4.53 0.17
N ARG A 62 -22.47 3.54 -0.52
CA ARG A 62 -23.91 3.46 -0.74
C ARG A 62 -24.69 3.08 0.52
N VAL A 63 -24.01 2.51 1.52
CA VAL A 63 -24.64 1.92 2.72
C VAL A 63 -24.36 2.75 3.96
N LEU A 64 -23.16 3.37 4.06
CA LEU A 64 -22.70 4.06 5.27
C LEU A 64 -22.73 5.59 5.08
N PRO A 65 -23.14 6.36 6.12
CA PRO A 65 -22.98 7.81 6.15
C PRO A 65 -21.49 8.21 6.06
N SER A 66 -21.22 9.36 5.43
CA SER A 66 -19.85 9.87 5.28
C SER A 66 -19.11 10.02 6.61
N SER A 67 -19.79 10.50 7.64
CA SER A 67 -19.21 10.64 8.99
C SER A 67 -18.73 9.33 9.60
N VAL A 68 -19.43 8.22 9.34
CA VAL A 68 -19.00 6.89 9.78
C VAL A 68 -17.76 6.44 9.00
N LEU A 69 -17.74 6.69 7.69
CA LEU A 69 -16.58 6.39 6.85
C LEU A 69 -15.35 7.18 7.32
N ASP A 70 -15.48 8.49 7.54
CA ASP A 70 -14.41 9.35 8.00
C ASP A 70 -13.90 8.96 9.40
N ALA A 71 -14.80 8.55 10.31
CA ALA A 71 -14.42 8.01 11.62
C ALA A 71 -13.61 6.70 11.51
N VAL A 72 -14.06 5.78 10.65
CA VAL A 72 -13.32 4.53 10.37
C VAL A 72 -11.93 4.85 9.83
N VAL A 73 -11.82 5.80 8.88
CA VAL A 73 -10.52 6.27 8.34
C VAL A 73 -9.62 6.80 9.41
N ALA A 74 -10.15 7.68 10.27
CA ALA A 74 -9.36 8.27 11.34
C ALA A 74 -8.75 7.19 12.24
N VAL A 75 -9.56 6.21 12.66
CA VAL A 75 -9.10 5.07 13.47
C VAL A 75 -8.02 4.26 12.72
N MET A 76 -8.21 4.04 11.43
CA MET A 76 -7.26 3.28 10.61
C MET A 76 -5.94 4.00 10.41
N PHE A 77 -5.98 5.30 10.18
CA PHE A 77 -4.76 6.09 10.09
C PHE A 77 -4.00 6.14 11.43
N VAL A 78 -4.71 6.19 12.56
CA VAL A 78 -4.08 6.10 13.89
C VAL A 78 -3.42 4.73 14.07
N THR A 79 -4.14 3.65 13.78
CA THR A 79 -3.60 2.29 13.93
C THR A 79 -2.43 2.04 13.00
N GLY A 80 -2.51 2.49 11.74
CA GLY A 80 -1.40 2.42 10.78
C GLY A 80 -0.19 3.25 11.19
N GLY A 81 -0.40 4.44 11.76
CA GLY A 81 0.68 5.26 12.30
C GLY A 81 1.39 4.60 13.49
N ILE A 82 0.63 3.98 14.39
CA ILE A 82 1.19 3.21 15.51
C ILE A 82 1.95 1.99 14.97
N TYR A 83 1.35 1.24 14.04
CA TYR A 83 1.96 0.09 13.40
C TYR A 83 3.30 0.45 12.74
N ALA A 84 3.35 1.52 11.95
CA ALA A 84 4.58 2.00 11.31
C ALA A 84 5.70 2.32 12.32
N LEU A 85 5.37 2.68 13.57
CA LEU A 85 6.36 2.95 14.62
C LEU A 85 6.83 1.70 15.36
N VAL A 86 5.97 0.69 15.51
CA VAL A 86 6.18 -0.45 16.42
C VAL A 86 6.81 -1.66 15.71
N GLU A 87 6.47 -1.92 14.44
CA GLU A 87 6.80 -3.20 13.82
C GLU A 87 8.21 -3.28 13.24
N GLY A 88 8.84 -4.41 13.51
CA GLY A 88 10.14 -4.81 12.97
C GLY A 88 9.99 -5.96 11.94
N THR A 89 10.81 -5.93 10.91
CA THR A 89 10.80 -6.73 9.66
C THR A 89 11.06 -8.25 9.81
N LYS A 90 10.83 -8.88 10.95
CA LYS A 90 11.34 -10.26 11.20
C LYS A 90 10.51 -11.39 10.60
N ASP A 91 9.20 -11.22 10.45
CA ASP A 91 8.31 -12.36 10.10
C ASP A 91 8.22 -12.66 8.60
N GLU A 92 8.71 -11.79 7.75
CA GLU A 92 8.57 -11.88 6.29
C GLU A 92 9.76 -12.52 5.59
N GLU A 93 10.96 -12.42 6.15
CA GLU A 93 12.14 -13.10 5.59
C GLU A 93 11.94 -14.61 5.54
N GLU A 94 11.21 -15.18 6.48
CA GLU A 94 10.96 -16.63 6.58
C GLU A 94 9.97 -17.14 5.51
N LEU A 95 8.97 -16.35 5.15
CA LEU A 95 8.02 -16.66 4.07
C LEU A 95 8.69 -16.58 2.69
N ILE A 96 9.54 -15.58 2.50
CA ILE A 96 10.27 -15.37 1.24
C ILE A 96 11.25 -16.51 0.97
N ASP A 97 11.94 -17.01 1.98
CA ASP A 97 12.96 -18.07 1.82
C ASP A 97 12.37 -19.43 1.41
N LYS A 98 11.13 -19.72 1.81
CA LYS A 98 10.44 -20.97 1.42
C LYS A 98 9.98 -21.01 -0.04
N GLU A 99 9.64 -19.85 -0.62
CA GLU A 99 9.01 -19.78 -1.95
C GLU A 99 9.97 -19.47 -3.11
N ILE A 100 11.13 -18.86 -2.86
CA ILE A 100 12.09 -18.47 -3.92
C ILE A 100 12.70 -19.68 -4.67
N LYS A 101 12.57 -20.89 -4.15
CA LYS A 101 13.03 -22.12 -4.84
C LYS A 101 12.23 -22.50 -6.09
N SER A 102 11.19 -21.75 -6.43
CA SER A 102 10.34 -22.00 -7.61
C SER A 102 10.91 -21.36 -8.88
N HIS A 103 10.87 -22.11 -9.99
CA HIS A 103 11.25 -21.62 -11.32
C HIS A 103 10.29 -20.57 -11.90
N ARG A 104 9.24 -20.17 -11.18
CA ARG A 104 8.15 -19.26 -11.63
C ARG A 104 8.14 -17.95 -10.83
N VAL A 105 9.18 -17.14 -11.01
CA VAL A 105 9.37 -15.88 -10.25
C VAL A 105 8.15 -14.95 -10.28
N VAL A 106 7.47 -14.82 -11.42
CA VAL A 106 6.26 -13.97 -11.54
C VAL A 106 5.14 -14.48 -10.64
N THR A 107 4.87 -15.78 -10.67
CA THR A 107 3.80 -16.40 -9.88
C THR A 107 4.12 -16.32 -8.39
N THR A 108 5.37 -16.58 -8.01
CA THR A 108 5.82 -16.46 -6.63
C THR A 108 5.68 -15.04 -6.12
N ALA A 109 6.15 -14.04 -6.87
CA ALA A 109 6.02 -12.65 -6.50
C ALA A 109 4.54 -12.23 -6.39
N PHE A 110 3.68 -12.69 -7.31
CA PHE A 110 2.24 -12.44 -7.23
C PHE A 110 1.65 -13.02 -5.93
N ILE A 111 1.90 -14.29 -5.62
CA ILE A 111 1.32 -14.95 -4.45
C ILE A 111 1.82 -14.30 -3.15
N VAL A 112 3.13 -14.07 -3.04
CA VAL A 112 3.72 -13.46 -1.84
C VAL A 112 3.13 -12.08 -1.58
N ILE A 113 3.13 -11.21 -2.59
CA ILE A 113 2.57 -9.86 -2.47
C ILE A 113 1.06 -9.91 -2.24
N PHE A 114 0.34 -10.78 -2.96
CA PHE A 114 -1.10 -10.90 -2.81
C PHE A 114 -1.51 -11.33 -1.40
N VAL A 115 -0.79 -12.28 -0.80
CA VAL A 115 -1.06 -12.73 0.58
C VAL A 115 -0.63 -11.67 1.60
N ALA A 116 0.54 -11.04 1.40
CA ALA A 116 1.06 -10.01 2.31
C ALA A 116 0.16 -8.77 2.39
N GLU A 117 -0.45 -8.38 1.26
CA GLU A 117 -1.35 -7.22 1.16
C GLU A 117 -2.79 -7.50 1.58
N TRP A 118 -3.13 -8.75 1.88
CA TRP A 118 -4.53 -9.09 2.22
C TRP A 118 -4.97 -8.46 3.54
N GLY A 119 -5.88 -7.49 3.44
CA GLY A 119 -6.37 -6.75 4.61
C GLY A 119 -5.40 -5.69 5.14
N ASP A 120 -4.35 -5.36 4.38
CA ASP A 120 -3.40 -4.34 4.77
C ASP A 120 -4.00 -2.93 4.79
N LEU A 121 -3.30 -2.01 5.50
CA LEU A 121 -3.70 -0.62 5.64
C LEU A 121 -3.95 0.06 4.29
N THR A 122 -3.07 -0.18 3.31
CA THR A 122 -3.16 0.42 1.98
C THR A 122 -4.40 -0.03 1.22
N GLN A 123 -4.79 -1.30 1.36
CA GLN A 123 -6.02 -1.82 0.76
C GLN A 123 -7.26 -1.12 1.35
N ILE A 124 -7.29 -0.97 2.67
CA ILE A 124 -8.42 -0.35 3.37
C ILE A 124 -8.45 1.16 3.12
N LEU A 125 -7.29 1.82 3.10
CA LEU A 125 -7.14 3.22 2.73
C LEU A 125 -7.66 3.47 1.31
N THR A 126 -7.30 2.62 0.35
CA THR A 126 -7.79 2.69 -1.03
C THR A 126 -9.30 2.54 -1.12
N ALA A 127 -9.88 1.59 -0.38
CA ALA A 127 -11.34 1.41 -0.30
C ALA A 127 -12.02 2.66 0.24
N ASN A 128 -11.45 3.26 1.26
CA ASN A 128 -11.97 4.47 1.88
C ASN A 128 -11.87 5.69 0.97
N LEU A 129 -10.73 5.90 0.33
CA LEU A 129 -10.58 6.98 -0.66
C LEU A 129 -11.58 6.80 -1.82
N ALA A 130 -11.87 5.57 -2.25
CA ALA A 130 -12.87 5.29 -3.27
C ALA A 130 -14.28 5.64 -2.80
N ALA A 131 -14.60 5.39 -1.53
CA ALA A 131 -15.83 5.79 -0.88
C ALA A 131 -15.95 7.32 -0.79
N HIS A 132 -14.91 7.97 -0.27
CA HIS A 132 -14.87 9.43 -0.02
C HIS A 132 -14.98 10.25 -1.32
N TYR A 133 -14.20 9.90 -2.34
CA TYR A 133 -14.21 10.63 -3.62
C TYR A 133 -15.33 10.23 -4.57
N HIS A 134 -16.16 9.25 -4.24
CA HIS A 134 -17.25 8.73 -5.08
C HIS A 134 -16.80 8.35 -6.51
N SER A 135 -15.53 8.03 -6.68
CA SER A 135 -14.91 7.80 -7.99
C SER A 135 -13.89 6.66 -7.92
N GLY A 136 -14.40 5.42 -7.86
CA GLY A 136 -13.56 4.22 -7.76
C GLY A 136 -12.49 4.16 -8.86
N VAL A 137 -12.83 4.52 -10.11
CA VAL A 137 -11.88 4.48 -11.24
C VAL A 137 -10.74 5.48 -11.06
N SER A 138 -11.03 6.72 -10.62
CA SER A 138 -9.98 7.74 -10.42
C SER A 138 -9.05 7.36 -9.27
N VAL A 139 -9.62 6.81 -8.19
CA VAL A 139 -8.85 6.31 -7.05
C VAL A 139 -8.03 5.09 -7.46
N ALA A 140 -8.61 4.15 -8.21
CA ALA A 140 -7.89 2.99 -8.71
C ALA A 140 -6.66 3.36 -9.54
N VAL A 141 -6.80 4.33 -10.45
CA VAL A 141 -5.66 4.79 -11.27
C VAL A 141 -4.56 5.39 -10.42
N GLY A 142 -4.90 6.26 -9.46
CA GLY A 142 -3.91 6.87 -8.54
C GLY A 142 -3.22 5.83 -7.66
N ALA A 143 -3.99 4.91 -7.08
CA ALA A 143 -3.47 3.85 -6.21
C ALA A 143 -2.58 2.86 -6.98
N VAL A 144 -3.02 2.36 -8.13
CA VAL A 144 -2.21 1.45 -8.97
C VAL A 144 -0.90 2.12 -9.39
N ALA A 145 -0.95 3.38 -9.84
CA ALA A 145 0.25 4.10 -10.21
C ALA A 145 1.23 4.25 -9.05
N ALA A 146 0.74 4.54 -7.83
CA ALA A 146 1.55 4.65 -6.63
C ALA A 146 2.21 3.31 -6.25
N LEU A 147 1.42 2.23 -6.17
CA LEU A 147 1.90 0.90 -5.81
C LEU A 147 2.91 0.35 -6.84
N TRP A 148 2.64 0.57 -8.14
CA TRP A 148 3.58 0.21 -9.20
C TRP A 148 4.89 1.00 -9.12
N ALA A 149 4.82 2.29 -8.75
CA ALA A 149 6.01 3.12 -8.57
C ALA A 149 6.84 2.65 -7.36
N VAL A 150 6.21 2.31 -6.23
CA VAL A 150 6.91 1.75 -5.06
C VAL A 150 7.56 0.41 -5.39
N ALA A 151 6.83 -0.50 -6.06
CA ALA A 151 7.41 -1.77 -6.51
C ALA A 151 8.58 -1.56 -7.49
N ALA A 152 8.47 -0.60 -8.40
CA ALA A 152 9.56 -0.27 -9.33
C ALA A 152 10.79 0.28 -8.59
N LEU A 153 10.59 1.16 -7.62
CA LEU A 153 11.69 1.65 -6.77
C LEU A 153 12.36 0.52 -5.99
N ALA A 154 11.59 -0.41 -5.42
CA ALA A 154 12.12 -1.56 -4.72
C ALA A 154 12.98 -2.45 -5.62
N VAL A 155 12.46 -2.75 -6.82
CA VAL A 155 13.10 -3.64 -7.77
C VAL A 155 14.33 -3.01 -8.43
N ILE A 156 14.29 -1.72 -8.78
CA ILE A 156 15.39 -0.96 -9.41
C ILE A 156 16.46 -0.61 -8.36
N GLY A 157 16.01 -0.17 -7.18
CA GLY A 157 16.90 0.24 -6.09
C GLY A 157 17.74 -0.92 -5.55
N GLY A 158 17.20 -2.13 -5.56
CA GLY A 158 17.88 -3.32 -5.07
C GLY A 158 18.61 -3.08 -3.75
N GLN A 159 19.70 -3.78 -3.51
CA GLN A 159 20.52 -3.62 -2.29
C GLN A 159 21.14 -2.22 -2.13
N GLY A 160 21.29 -1.47 -3.24
CA GLY A 160 21.80 -0.09 -3.20
C GLY A 160 20.91 0.86 -2.42
N LEU A 161 19.60 0.73 -2.58
CA LEU A 161 18.63 1.60 -1.90
C LEU A 161 18.67 1.43 -0.37
N LEU A 162 18.84 0.20 0.11
CA LEU A 162 18.94 -0.10 1.55
C LEU A 162 20.15 0.54 2.24
N ARG A 163 21.21 0.85 1.50
CA ARG A 163 22.41 1.50 2.05
C ARG A 163 22.21 3.00 2.28
N PHE A 164 21.34 3.64 1.49
CA PHE A 164 21.11 5.09 1.54
C PHE A 164 19.86 5.48 2.32
N VAL A 165 18.92 4.56 2.50
CA VAL A 165 17.64 4.84 3.13
C VAL A 165 17.65 4.36 4.58
N ASN A 166 17.59 5.30 5.51
CA ASN A 166 17.38 4.97 6.91
C ASN A 166 15.90 4.62 7.15
N ILE A 167 15.61 3.32 7.22
CA ILE A 167 14.26 2.78 7.42
C ILE A 167 13.57 3.41 8.63
N ALA A 168 14.32 3.66 9.73
CA ALA A 168 13.76 4.28 10.92
C ALA A 168 13.28 5.73 10.65
N THR A 169 13.97 6.47 9.77
CA THR A 169 13.56 7.83 9.38
C THR A 169 12.31 7.78 8.53
N ILE A 170 12.24 6.87 7.56
CA ILE A 170 11.07 6.74 6.70
C ILE A 170 9.83 6.35 7.54
N ARG A 171 9.96 5.38 8.45
CA ARG A 171 8.88 4.99 9.37
C ARG A 171 8.33 6.16 10.18
N LYS A 172 9.20 7.03 10.70
CA LYS A 172 8.78 8.23 11.43
C LYS A 172 8.03 9.21 10.52
N ILE A 173 8.48 9.40 9.29
CA ILE A 173 7.81 10.27 8.31
C ILE A 173 6.43 9.70 7.97
N THR A 174 6.35 8.40 7.67
CA THR A 174 5.07 7.72 7.38
C THR A 174 4.10 7.83 8.55
N ALA A 175 4.55 7.54 9.77
CA ALA A 175 3.72 7.68 10.95
C ALA A 175 3.22 9.13 11.14
N ALA A 176 4.09 10.13 10.94
CA ALA A 176 3.71 11.54 11.04
C ALA A 176 2.63 11.90 9.99
N VAL A 177 2.78 11.43 8.74
CA VAL A 177 1.79 11.65 7.68
C VAL A 177 0.47 10.96 8.01
N LEU A 178 0.51 9.70 8.48
CA LEU A 178 -0.70 8.97 8.85
C LEU A 178 -1.43 9.63 10.03
N PHE A 179 -0.72 10.13 11.04
CA PHE A 179 -1.34 10.87 12.14
C PHE A 179 -1.93 12.21 11.68
N LEU A 180 -1.28 12.91 10.76
CA LEU A 180 -1.83 14.13 10.17
C LEU A 180 -3.14 13.82 9.42
N LEU A 181 -3.15 12.78 8.59
CA LEU A 181 -4.34 12.33 7.86
C LEU A 181 -5.44 11.87 8.83
N ALA A 182 -5.09 11.18 9.91
CA ALA A 182 -6.02 10.81 10.98
C ALA A 182 -6.71 12.03 11.60
N GLY A 183 -5.95 13.09 11.88
CA GLY A 183 -6.48 14.34 12.40
C GLY A 183 -7.47 15.01 11.44
N ILE A 184 -7.14 15.02 10.15
CA ILE A 184 -8.03 15.56 9.10
C ILE A 184 -9.33 14.75 9.01
N ALA A 185 -9.23 13.42 8.96
CA ALA A 185 -10.39 12.54 8.89
C ALA A 185 -11.27 12.64 10.14
N ALA A 186 -10.67 12.68 11.34
CA ALA A 186 -11.41 12.88 12.58
C ALA A 186 -12.16 14.22 12.60
N PHE A 187 -11.53 15.28 12.09
CA PHE A 187 -12.19 16.59 11.98
C PHE A 187 -13.37 16.57 11.01
N GLN A 188 -13.27 15.85 9.91
CA GLN A 188 -14.36 15.68 8.93
C GLN A 188 -15.51 14.85 9.51
N ALA A 189 -15.22 13.82 10.31
CA ALA A 189 -16.23 12.96 10.93
C ALA A 189 -17.13 13.71 11.94
N ILE A 190 -16.62 14.78 12.56
CA ILE A 190 -17.34 15.56 13.59
C ILE A 190 -18.17 16.71 12.96
N ARG A 191 -17.90 17.04 11.72
CA ARG A 191 -18.51 18.16 11.00
C ARG A 191 -19.67 17.74 10.12
#